data_62b0620e0c2873e33216160c4db8539a
#
_entry.id   62b0620e0c2873e33216160c4db8539a
#
_cell.length_a   1.000
_cell.length_b   1.000
_cell.length_c   1.000
_cell.angle_alpha   90.00
_cell.angle_beta   90.00
_cell.angle_gamma   90.00
#
_symmetry.space_group_name_H-M   'P 1'
#
loop_
_entity.id
_entity.type
_entity.pdbx_description
1 polymer ?
#
loop_
_entity_poly.entity_id
_entity_poly.type
_entity_poly.pdbx_seq_one_letter_code
_entity_poly.pdbx_strand_id
1 'polypeptide(L)'
;QRGAHQREIERLNGLLTRWRFHPGQLVIIDEASLIGTFALDELVSAACEANAKVLLVGDPAQISSITAGGMFGSLVRERGDMVATLSDVRRFTHAWESTASMELRVGNEEAIDAYETHQRIREGEREELIETLYQAWRSDVMTGKDSLMIAGDTETVTELNNRARADRVATGEVAESGLSLVDGTIAGVGDEVVTRENNRLLATGKGWVKNGDRWQVIATSNDGTMAIRRLGGRGEVTLPPDYVAEHVELAYATTAYRAQGRTLDTAHAMITSTTPREVLYVAATRGREANQLYVDTHYDPDPATAHEGTTEVQSARQVLITCLANQGSEMGAHEMIRKEHEEAEGIIRLHGEYETIARIAEEERWNELLARSGLTEKHLEQIRESSAYGPLLSALRGAKARGIDIDDDFRALVTARQLDDAEDIAAVLANRVASWTYKHGSRRIGATNLIAGLIPRATEVTDPDLSQALIEREQAIEERAIALAERAIEERAKWVQLLGQMPSDPTHQAAWLANVATIAAYRERWNITGNAVIGKKECVDSIEQLGQWRRARVAARAAVRLGDGDRRTRHVGDLYAHCKDAKVAGSEGVAR
;
A
#
# COMPACT_ATOMS: atom_id res chain seq x y z
N GLN A 1 -13.34 2.16 -62.59
CA GLN A 1 -13.35 1.35 -61.36
C GLN A 1 -11.98 0.72 -61.06
N ARG A 2 -11.31 -0.01 -61.98
CA ARG A 2 -10.00 -0.66 -61.72
C ARG A 2 -8.91 0.34 -61.30
N GLY A 3 -8.81 1.53 -61.95
CA GLY A 3 -7.81 2.54 -61.59
C GLY A 3 -8.08 3.27 -60.28
N ALA A 4 -9.32 3.27 -59.78
CA ALA A 4 -9.63 3.79 -58.43
C ALA A 4 -9.21 2.81 -57.34
N HIS A 5 -9.45 1.50 -57.56
CA HIS A 5 -9.00 0.44 -56.65
C HIS A 5 -7.48 0.37 -56.56
N GLN A 6 -6.77 0.50 -57.68
CA GLN A 6 -5.30 0.47 -57.69
C GLN A 6 -4.70 1.65 -56.89
N ARG A 7 -5.22 2.86 -57.07
CA ARG A 7 -4.80 4.05 -56.28
C ARG A 7 -5.10 3.91 -54.82
N GLU A 8 -6.22 3.27 -54.43
CA GLU A 8 -6.55 3.04 -53.04
C GLU A 8 -5.60 1.97 -52.41
N ILE A 9 -5.28 0.91 -53.15
CA ILE A 9 -4.27 -0.09 -52.72
C ILE A 9 -2.89 0.56 -52.52
N GLU A 10 -2.47 1.43 -53.46
CA GLU A 10 -1.19 2.16 -53.33
C GLU A 10 -1.21 3.12 -52.16
N ARG A 11 -2.33 3.81 -51.90
CA ARG A 11 -2.52 4.67 -50.73
C ARG A 11 -2.43 3.86 -49.41
N LEU A 12 -3.15 2.73 -49.34
CA LEU A 12 -3.14 1.83 -48.16
C LEU A 12 -1.75 1.23 -47.94
N ASN A 13 -1.08 0.77 -49.00
CA ASN A 13 0.28 0.27 -48.89
C ASN A 13 1.27 1.36 -48.43
N GLY A 14 1.11 2.60 -48.90
CA GLY A 14 1.89 3.75 -48.41
C GLY A 14 1.66 4.04 -46.94
N LEU A 15 0.43 3.92 -46.46
CA LEU A 15 0.11 4.04 -45.03
C LEU A 15 0.71 2.90 -44.21
N LEU A 16 0.56 1.65 -44.65
CA LEU A 16 1.16 0.50 -43.99
C LEU A 16 2.68 0.64 -43.89
N THR A 17 3.35 1.05 -44.97
CA THR A 17 4.80 1.28 -44.96
C THR A 17 5.19 2.40 -43.99
N ARG A 18 4.41 3.45 -43.90
CA ARG A 18 4.65 4.60 -42.98
C ARG A 18 4.57 4.19 -41.51
N TRP A 19 3.74 3.20 -41.17
CA TRP A 19 3.50 2.77 -39.80
C TRP A 19 4.29 1.52 -39.41
N ARG A 20 5.12 0.96 -40.30
CA ARG A 20 6.05 -0.11 -39.94
C ARG A 20 7.27 0.46 -39.23
N PHE A 21 7.78 -0.28 -38.29
CA PHE A 21 9.06 0.04 -37.67
C PHE A 21 10.20 -0.23 -38.68
N HIS A 22 11.29 0.53 -38.54
CA HIS A 22 12.42 0.45 -39.43
C HIS A 22 13.72 0.19 -38.64
N PRO A 23 14.74 -0.45 -39.25
CA PRO A 23 16.02 -0.67 -38.63
C PRO A 23 16.67 0.64 -38.15
N GLY A 24 17.19 0.62 -36.90
CA GLY A 24 17.84 1.78 -36.27
C GLY A 24 16.88 2.85 -35.73
N GLN A 25 15.58 2.64 -35.82
CA GLN A 25 14.57 3.53 -35.27
C GLN A 25 14.55 3.41 -33.72
N LEU A 26 14.25 4.51 -33.02
CA LEU A 26 13.90 4.54 -31.61
C LEU A 26 12.37 4.69 -31.47
N VAL A 27 11.74 3.69 -30.88
CA VAL A 27 10.31 3.70 -30.53
C VAL A 27 10.20 4.12 -29.08
N ILE A 28 9.59 5.27 -28.82
CA ILE A 28 9.34 5.78 -27.45
C ILE A 28 7.89 5.51 -27.09
N ILE A 29 7.68 4.79 -26.00
CA ILE A 29 6.36 4.49 -25.44
C ILE A 29 6.24 5.31 -24.16
N ASP A 30 5.48 6.40 -24.22
CA ASP A 30 5.19 7.26 -23.08
C ASP A 30 3.98 6.76 -22.32
N GLU A 31 3.87 7.06 -21.01
CA GLU A 31 2.86 6.51 -20.09
C GLU A 31 2.80 4.96 -20.15
N ALA A 32 3.95 4.31 -20.17
CA ALA A 32 4.05 2.86 -20.38
C ALA A 32 3.36 2.02 -19.31
N SER A 33 3.08 2.58 -18.13
CA SER A 33 2.27 1.95 -17.07
C SER A 33 0.82 1.67 -17.51
N LEU A 34 0.27 2.47 -18.44
CA LEU A 34 -1.10 2.33 -18.94
C LEU A 34 -1.27 1.28 -20.05
N ILE A 35 -0.18 0.72 -20.55
CA ILE A 35 -0.23 -0.27 -21.64
C ILE A 35 -0.39 -1.67 -21.05
N GLY A 36 -1.40 -2.40 -21.54
CA GLY A 36 -1.58 -3.81 -21.19
C GLY A 36 -0.44 -4.69 -21.70
N THR A 37 -0.18 -5.78 -21.01
CA THR A 37 0.93 -6.71 -21.27
C THR A 37 0.95 -7.22 -22.72
N PHE A 38 -0.22 -7.61 -23.26
CA PHE A 38 -0.31 -8.12 -24.64
C PHE A 38 0.03 -7.05 -25.69
N ALA A 39 -0.49 -5.83 -25.53
CA ALA A 39 -0.20 -4.74 -26.46
C ALA A 39 1.29 -4.32 -26.37
N LEU A 40 1.88 -4.37 -25.19
CA LEU A 40 3.31 -4.12 -25.01
C LEU A 40 4.15 -5.20 -25.69
N ASP A 41 3.76 -6.47 -25.56
CA ASP A 41 4.44 -7.59 -26.21
C ASP A 41 4.40 -7.49 -27.74
N GLU A 42 3.24 -7.17 -28.32
CA GLU A 42 3.09 -6.95 -29.76
C GLU A 42 4.00 -5.80 -30.27
N LEU A 43 4.04 -4.68 -29.53
CA LEU A 43 4.86 -3.53 -29.91
C LEU A 43 6.36 -3.85 -29.82
N VAL A 44 6.78 -4.52 -28.74
CA VAL A 44 8.17 -4.91 -28.53
C VAL A 44 8.61 -5.94 -29.57
N SER A 45 7.78 -6.96 -29.84
CA SER A 45 8.04 -7.98 -30.84
C SER A 45 8.20 -7.38 -32.24
N ALA A 46 7.27 -6.48 -32.65
CA ALA A 46 7.35 -5.80 -33.92
C ALA A 46 8.60 -4.90 -34.03
N ALA A 47 8.99 -4.24 -32.93
CA ALA A 47 10.22 -3.44 -32.90
C ALA A 47 11.47 -4.31 -33.00
N CYS A 48 11.51 -5.46 -32.31
CA CYS A 48 12.61 -6.42 -32.39
C CYS A 48 12.77 -7.00 -33.81
N GLU A 49 11.66 -7.41 -34.45
CA GLU A 49 11.66 -7.90 -35.84
C GLU A 49 12.21 -6.85 -36.82
N ALA A 50 11.92 -5.59 -36.58
CA ALA A 50 12.43 -4.47 -37.37
C ALA A 50 13.84 -4.03 -37.00
N ASN A 51 14.50 -4.64 -36.02
CA ASN A 51 15.77 -4.19 -35.45
C ASN A 51 15.75 -2.72 -35.00
N ALA A 52 14.62 -2.31 -34.38
CA ALA A 52 14.42 -1.01 -33.74
C ALA A 52 14.68 -1.10 -32.24
N LYS A 53 14.98 0.03 -31.60
CA LYS A 53 15.12 0.14 -30.13
C LYS A 53 13.82 0.60 -29.53
N VAL A 54 13.46 0.06 -28.35
CA VAL A 54 12.30 0.50 -27.57
C VAL A 54 12.77 1.21 -26.30
N LEU A 55 12.17 2.37 -26.01
CA LEU A 55 12.32 3.11 -24.78
C LEU A 55 10.94 3.24 -24.13
N LEU A 56 10.80 2.63 -22.95
CA LEU A 56 9.61 2.77 -22.11
C LEU A 56 9.79 3.95 -21.16
N VAL A 57 8.83 4.84 -21.13
CA VAL A 57 8.80 6.02 -20.23
C VAL A 57 7.48 5.96 -19.45
N GLY A 58 7.54 6.14 -18.13
CA GLY A 58 6.35 6.11 -17.28
C GLY A 58 6.69 6.15 -15.80
N ASP A 59 5.68 6.16 -14.97
CA ASP A 59 5.79 6.08 -13.53
C ASP A 59 5.09 4.80 -13.02
N PRO A 60 5.83 3.82 -12.48
CA PRO A 60 5.25 2.56 -12.00
C PRO A 60 4.36 2.72 -10.76
N ALA A 61 4.41 3.88 -10.09
CA ALA A 61 3.57 4.18 -8.94
C ALA A 61 2.25 4.87 -9.33
N GLN A 62 2.08 5.27 -10.59
CA GLN A 62 0.80 5.75 -11.12
C GLN A 62 -0.12 4.58 -11.49
N ILE A 63 -1.35 4.88 -11.88
CA ILE A 63 -2.36 3.88 -12.22
C ILE A 63 -1.84 2.97 -13.35
N SER A 64 -1.99 1.67 -13.18
CA SER A 64 -1.65 0.67 -14.19
C SER A 64 -2.80 0.44 -15.19
N SER A 65 -2.53 -0.34 -16.25
CA SER A 65 -3.54 -0.72 -17.23
C SER A 65 -4.74 -1.45 -16.60
N ILE A 66 -5.95 -1.16 -17.11
CA ILE A 66 -7.19 -1.89 -16.74
C ILE A 66 -7.18 -3.33 -17.27
N THR A 67 -6.54 -3.56 -18.43
CA THR A 67 -6.31 -4.92 -18.96
C THR A 67 -5.10 -5.53 -18.27
N ALA A 68 -4.86 -6.85 -18.41
CA ALA A 68 -3.69 -7.51 -17.81
C ALA A 68 -2.44 -6.63 -17.87
N GLY A 69 -2.12 -5.98 -16.76
CA GLY A 69 -1.13 -4.90 -16.65
C GLY A 69 0.05 -5.29 -15.77
N GLY A 70 0.79 -4.27 -15.30
CA GLY A 70 1.87 -4.46 -14.33
C GLY A 70 3.24 -4.79 -14.94
N MET A 71 3.33 -5.14 -16.25
CA MET A 71 4.61 -5.51 -16.88
C MET A 71 5.64 -4.39 -16.81
N PHE A 72 5.25 -3.13 -17.01
CA PHE A 72 6.17 -2.00 -16.88
C PHE A 72 6.74 -1.90 -15.45
N GLY A 73 5.89 -2.00 -14.44
CA GLY A 73 6.30 -2.01 -13.03
C GLY A 73 7.21 -3.21 -12.70
N SER A 74 6.89 -4.39 -13.22
CA SER A 74 7.73 -5.59 -13.07
C SER A 74 9.11 -5.41 -13.69
N LEU A 75 9.19 -4.86 -14.90
CA LEU A 75 10.46 -4.58 -15.57
C LEU A 75 11.32 -3.55 -14.79
N VAL A 76 10.68 -2.51 -14.23
CA VAL A 76 11.38 -1.52 -13.41
C VAL A 76 11.96 -2.16 -12.15
N ARG A 77 11.18 -2.99 -11.44
CA ARG A 77 11.64 -3.67 -10.23
C ARG A 77 12.74 -4.69 -10.52
N GLU A 78 12.60 -5.46 -11.60
CA GLU A 78 13.60 -6.48 -11.99
C GLU A 78 14.95 -5.86 -12.37
N ARG A 79 14.92 -4.69 -13.02
CA ARG A 79 16.12 -3.97 -13.43
C ARG A 79 16.75 -3.14 -12.32
N GLY A 80 16.00 -2.79 -11.27
CA GLY A 80 16.49 -2.06 -10.10
C GLY A 80 17.30 -0.81 -10.46
N ASP A 81 18.51 -0.72 -9.95
CA ASP A 81 19.42 0.44 -10.15
C ASP A 81 19.85 0.67 -11.61
N MET A 82 19.59 -0.26 -12.52
CA MET A 82 19.85 -0.07 -13.96
C MET A 82 18.79 0.79 -14.66
N VAL A 83 17.67 1.11 -13.98
CA VAL A 83 16.63 1.97 -14.53
C VAL A 83 16.98 3.44 -14.29
N ALA A 84 17.04 4.22 -15.37
CA ALA A 84 17.20 5.67 -15.25
C ALA A 84 15.94 6.28 -14.62
N THR A 85 16.07 6.93 -13.45
CA THR A 85 14.99 7.55 -12.71
C THR A 85 15.13 9.07 -12.71
N LEU A 86 14.03 9.78 -13.02
CA LEU A 86 13.95 11.23 -12.88
C LEU A 86 13.45 11.57 -11.48
N SER A 87 14.27 12.28 -10.70
CA SER A 87 13.98 12.68 -9.32
C SER A 87 13.37 14.07 -9.21
N ASP A 88 13.54 14.93 -10.22
CA ASP A 88 13.07 16.31 -10.20
C ASP A 88 11.57 16.39 -10.55
N VAL A 89 10.74 16.76 -9.57
CA VAL A 89 9.32 17.03 -9.79
C VAL A 89 9.14 18.53 -10.05
N ARG A 90 8.79 18.89 -11.30
CA ARG A 90 8.70 20.29 -11.76
C ARG A 90 7.26 20.81 -11.91
N ARG A 91 6.26 20.02 -11.55
CA ARG A 91 4.84 20.37 -11.75
C ARG A 91 4.38 21.47 -10.80
N PHE A 92 4.76 21.38 -9.52
CA PHE A 92 4.15 22.14 -8.45
C PHE A 92 4.74 23.55 -8.29
N THR A 93 3.86 24.50 -7.96
CA THR A 93 4.26 25.85 -7.57
C THR A 93 4.88 25.87 -6.17
N HIS A 94 4.41 25.01 -5.28
CA HIS A 94 4.88 24.92 -3.90
C HIS A 94 5.87 23.76 -3.71
N ALA A 95 7.05 24.06 -3.16
CA ALA A 95 8.09 23.06 -2.95
C ALA A 95 7.67 21.91 -2.03
N TRP A 96 6.82 22.17 -1.03
CA TRP A 96 6.33 21.14 -0.13
C TRP A 96 5.48 20.08 -0.86
N GLU A 97 4.66 20.47 -1.86
CA GLU A 97 3.87 19.52 -2.65
C GLU A 97 4.76 18.59 -3.50
N SER A 98 5.88 19.11 -3.99
CA SER A 98 6.87 18.29 -4.68
C SER A 98 7.41 17.18 -3.76
N THR A 99 7.79 17.54 -2.52
CA THR A 99 8.27 16.56 -1.54
C THR A 99 7.16 15.58 -1.13
N ALA A 100 5.97 16.09 -0.78
CA ALA A 100 4.84 15.25 -0.39
C ALA A 100 4.41 14.29 -1.50
N SER A 101 4.50 14.70 -2.78
CA SER A 101 4.20 13.82 -3.92
C SER A 101 5.15 12.63 -4.03
N MET A 102 6.42 12.81 -3.69
CA MET A 102 7.39 11.71 -3.65
C MET A 102 7.13 10.74 -2.49
N GLU A 103 6.68 11.27 -1.35
CA GLU A 103 6.27 10.43 -0.21
C GLU A 103 4.97 9.66 -0.51
N LEU A 104 3.96 10.29 -1.16
CA LEU A 104 2.76 9.60 -1.64
C LEU A 104 3.10 8.47 -2.61
N ARG A 105 4.06 8.71 -3.50
CA ARG A 105 4.51 7.75 -4.51
C ARG A 105 4.99 6.44 -3.89
N VAL A 106 5.67 6.51 -2.76
CA VAL A 106 6.19 5.34 -2.03
C VAL A 106 5.27 4.84 -0.92
N GLY A 107 4.12 5.50 -0.70
CA GLY A 107 3.16 5.13 0.35
C GLY A 107 3.59 5.53 1.76
N ASN A 108 4.42 6.59 1.89
CA ASN A 108 4.87 7.08 3.20
C ASN A 108 3.82 8.01 3.82
N GLU A 109 3.46 7.76 5.08
CA GLU A 109 2.49 8.54 5.86
C GLU A 109 2.93 9.99 6.10
N GLU A 110 4.23 10.32 5.99
CA GLU A 110 4.74 11.69 6.11
C GLU A 110 4.10 12.64 5.08
N ALA A 111 3.61 12.12 3.95
CA ALA A 111 2.83 12.89 2.99
C ALA A 111 1.56 13.47 3.61
N ILE A 112 0.84 12.68 4.42
CA ILE A 112 -0.41 13.12 5.08
C ILE A 112 -0.13 14.29 5.99
N ASP A 113 0.96 14.25 6.78
CA ASP A 113 1.38 15.34 7.66
C ASP A 113 1.57 16.66 6.89
N ALA A 114 2.14 16.59 5.68
CA ALA A 114 2.32 17.76 4.83
C ALA A 114 0.98 18.31 4.33
N TYR A 115 0.06 17.46 3.86
CA TYR A 115 -1.26 17.88 3.40
C TYR A 115 -2.12 18.45 4.54
N GLU A 116 -2.06 17.88 5.75
CA GLU A 116 -2.71 18.41 6.96
C GLU A 116 -2.16 19.79 7.33
N THR A 117 -0.84 19.92 7.41
CA THR A 117 -0.16 21.18 7.77
C THR A 117 -0.55 22.32 6.83
N HIS A 118 -0.70 22.02 5.55
CA HIS A 118 -1.08 22.99 4.52
C HIS A 118 -2.58 23.07 4.27
N GLN A 119 -3.41 22.46 5.14
CA GLN A 119 -4.89 22.49 5.07
C GLN A 119 -5.45 22.02 3.72
N ARG A 120 -4.83 20.99 3.14
CA ARG A 120 -5.24 20.38 1.88
C ARG A 120 -6.17 19.18 2.05
N ILE A 121 -6.65 18.92 3.26
CA ILE A 121 -7.58 17.85 3.58
C ILE A 121 -8.86 18.47 4.14
N ARG A 122 -10.01 18.01 3.64
CA ARG A 122 -11.35 18.26 4.17
C ARG A 122 -11.96 16.92 4.50
N GLU A 123 -12.57 16.79 5.67
CA GLU A 123 -13.25 15.58 6.11
C GLU A 123 -14.73 15.85 6.34
N GLY A 124 -15.56 14.83 6.18
CA GLY A 124 -17.02 14.92 6.41
C GLY A 124 -17.78 13.77 5.79
N GLU A 125 -19.09 13.92 5.76
CA GLU A 125 -20.01 13.02 5.06
C GLU A 125 -20.02 13.32 3.56
N ARG A 126 -20.34 12.29 2.76
CA ARG A 126 -20.32 12.32 1.29
C ARG A 126 -21.08 13.52 0.70
N GLU A 127 -22.31 13.75 1.13
CA GLU A 127 -23.18 14.81 0.58
C GLU A 127 -22.62 16.21 0.83
N GLU A 128 -22.11 16.46 2.05
CA GLU A 128 -21.47 17.72 2.44
C GLU A 128 -20.17 17.94 1.66
N LEU A 129 -19.40 16.87 1.49
CA LEU A 129 -18.12 16.92 0.77
C LEU A 129 -18.33 17.19 -0.72
N ILE A 130 -19.32 16.59 -1.36
CA ILE A 130 -19.66 16.85 -2.77
C ILE A 130 -20.01 18.32 -2.97
N GLU A 131 -20.85 18.90 -2.10
CA GLU A 131 -21.20 20.32 -2.17
C GLU A 131 -19.97 21.23 -1.93
N THR A 132 -19.16 20.93 -0.91
CA THR A 132 -17.96 21.70 -0.59
C THR A 132 -16.91 21.62 -1.71
N LEU A 133 -16.71 20.45 -2.28
CA LEU A 133 -15.82 20.21 -3.42
C LEU A 133 -16.29 21.00 -4.63
N TYR A 134 -17.58 20.91 -4.94
CA TYR A 134 -18.19 21.63 -6.06
C TYR A 134 -18.03 23.15 -5.91
N GLN A 135 -18.31 23.73 -4.74
CA GLN A 135 -18.18 25.17 -4.48
C GLN A 135 -16.73 25.64 -4.63
N ALA A 136 -15.76 24.87 -4.14
CA ALA A 136 -14.35 25.18 -4.30
C ALA A 136 -13.91 25.17 -5.76
N TRP A 137 -14.30 24.12 -6.51
CA TRP A 137 -14.06 24.06 -7.95
C TRP A 137 -14.72 25.23 -8.70
N ARG A 138 -15.98 25.54 -8.39
CA ARG A 138 -16.71 26.66 -8.99
C ARG A 138 -15.99 27.99 -8.77
N SER A 139 -15.52 28.24 -7.54
CA SER A 139 -14.74 29.44 -7.19
C SER A 139 -13.46 29.55 -8.03
N ASP A 140 -12.73 28.45 -8.20
CA ASP A 140 -11.51 28.43 -8.99
C ASP A 140 -11.80 28.72 -10.48
N VAL A 141 -12.83 28.10 -11.06
CA VAL A 141 -13.25 28.33 -12.44
C VAL A 141 -13.68 29.79 -12.65
N MET A 142 -14.42 30.39 -11.69
CA MET A 142 -14.82 31.80 -11.76
C MET A 142 -13.64 32.77 -11.71
N THR A 143 -12.53 32.39 -11.09
CA THR A 143 -11.28 33.17 -11.08
C THR A 143 -10.40 32.91 -12.30
N GLY A 144 -10.86 32.09 -13.26
CA GLY A 144 -10.19 31.82 -14.52
C GLY A 144 -9.14 30.70 -14.46
N LYS A 145 -9.12 29.89 -13.41
CA LYS A 145 -8.19 28.75 -13.28
C LYS A 145 -8.70 27.55 -14.09
N ASP A 146 -7.77 26.80 -14.66
CA ASP A 146 -8.05 25.45 -15.19
C ASP A 146 -8.15 24.47 -14.03
N SER A 147 -9.39 24.15 -13.64
CA SER A 147 -9.72 23.37 -12.46
C SER A 147 -10.50 22.11 -12.81
N LEU A 148 -10.32 21.03 -12.05
CA LEU A 148 -10.95 19.74 -12.31
C LEU A 148 -11.42 19.07 -11.01
N MET A 149 -12.63 18.53 -11.05
CA MET A 149 -13.13 17.62 -10.03
C MET A 149 -12.72 16.18 -10.37
N ILE A 150 -12.21 15.44 -9.40
CA ILE A 150 -11.71 14.07 -9.59
C ILE A 150 -12.37 13.14 -8.57
N ALA A 151 -12.81 11.95 -9.01
CA ALA A 151 -13.30 10.90 -8.13
C ALA A 151 -12.71 9.53 -8.51
N GLY A 152 -12.85 8.56 -7.61
CA GLY A 152 -12.39 7.19 -7.84
C GLY A 152 -13.33 6.37 -8.71
N ASP A 153 -14.64 6.67 -8.67
CA ASP A 153 -15.71 5.93 -9.32
C ASP A 153 -16.52 6.78 -10.29
N THR A 154 -17.23 6.11 -11.21
CA THR A 154 -18.01 6.75 -12.26
C THR A 154 -19.30 7.38 -11.73
N GLU A 155 -19.89 6.82 -10.67
CA GLU A 155 -21.14 7.33 -10.08
C GLU A 155 -20.91 8.73 -9.49
N THR A 156 -19.86 8.89 -8.67
CA THR A 156 -19.47 10.19 -8.11
C THR A 156 -19.10 11.20 -9.21
N VAL A 157 -18.42 10.76 -10.29
CA VAL A 157 -18.14 11.62 -11.45
C VAL A 157 -19.41 12.11 -12.10
N THR A 158 -20.38 11.23 -12.33
CA THR A 158 -21.68 11.58 -12.94
C THR A 158 -22.45 12.56 -12.06
N GLU A 159 -22.47 12.35 -10.76
CA GLU A 159 -23.12 13.25 -9.78
C GLU A 159 -22.49 14.65 -9.80
N LEU A 160 -21.16 14.76 -9.76
CA LEU A 160 -20.43 16.02 -9.83
C LEU A 160 -20.66 16.75 -11.17
N ASN A 161 -20.67 16.02 -12.28
CA ASN A 161 -20.97 16.56 -13.61
C ASN A 161 -22.40 17.12 -13.69
N ASN A 162 -23.39 16.37 -13.19
CA ASN A 162 -24.77 16.80 -13.15
C ASN A 162 -24.96 18.01 -12.23
N ARG A 163 -24.29 18.04 -11.08
CA ARG A 163 -24.33 19.19 -10.15
C ARG A 163 -23.76 20.45 -10.80
N ALA A 164 -22.60 20.31 -11.45
CA ALA A 164 -21.97 21.44 -12.15
C ALA A 164 -22.85 21.97 -13.30
N ARG A 165 -23.42 21.07 -14.08
CA ARG A 165 -24.33 21.45 -15.18
C ARG A 165 -25.59 22.11 -14.66
N ALA A 166 -26.25 21.58 -13.64
CA ALA A 166 -27.47 22.13 -13.07
C ALA A 166 -27.30 23.61 -12.64
N ASP A 167 -26.21 23.92 -11.97
CA ASP A 167 -25.87 25.28 -11.55
C ASP A 167 -25.63 26.20 -12.74
N ARG A 168 -24.90 25.75 -13.76
CA ARG A 168 -24.63 26.53 -15.00
C ARG A 168 -25.89 26.76 -15.84
N VAL A 169 -26.84 25.83 -15.82
CA VAL A 169 -28.16 26.03 -16.40
C VAL A 169 -28.93 27.07 -15.60
N ALA A 170 -28.95 27.00 -14.29
CA ALA A 170 -29.64 27.96 -13.41
C ALA A 170 -29.08 29.38 -13.53
N THR A 171 -27.79 29.54 -13.79
CA THR A 171 -27.14 30.84 -14.04
C THR A 171 -27.24 31.31 -15.50
N GLY A 172 -27.80 30.50 -16.39
CA GLY A 172 -27.97 30.82 -17.82
C GLY A 172 -26.66 30.72 -18.63
N GLU A 173 -25.61 30.12 -18.09
CA GLU A 173 -24.35 29.89 -18.80
C GLU A 173 -24.43 28.73 -19.80
N VAL A 174 -25.36 27.79 -19.57
CA VAL A 174 -25.58 26.58 -20.36
C VAL A 174 -27.04 26.43 -20.68
N ALA A 175 -27.37 25.98 -21.90
CA ALA A 175 -28.74 25.72 -22.30
C ALA A 175 -29.31 24.50 -21.53
N GLU A 176 -30.57 24.61 -21.09
CA GLU A 176 -31.28 23.52 -20.41
C GLU A 176 -31.43 22.31 -21.34
N SER A 177 -31.86 22.57 -22.58
CA SER A 177 -32.01 21.53 -23.62
C SER A 177 -30.65 21.08 -24.16
N GLY A 178 -30.52 19.79 -24.47
CA GLY A 178 -29.28 19.23 -25.00
C GLY A 178 -29.47 17.83 -25.57
N LEU A 179 -28.35 17.16 -25.87
CA LEU A 179 -28.29 15.80 -26.37
C LEU A 179 -27.89 14.84 -25.25
N SER A 180 -28.46 13.64 -25.25
CA SER A 180 -28.05 12.56 -24.31
C SER A 180 -26.67 12.05 -24.68
N LEU A 181 -25.84 11.86 -23.66
CA LEU A 181 -24.46 11.37 -23.76
C LEU A 181 -24.37 9.89 -23.35
N VAL A 182 -23.18 9.30 -23.52
CA VAL A 182 -22.89 7.86 -23.25
C VAL A 182 -23.17 7.41 -21.81
N ASP A 183 -22.98 8.31 -20.84
CA ASP A 183 -23.20 8.06 -19.40
C ASP A 183 -24.64 8.40 -18.93
N GLY A 184 -25.56 8.69 -19.88
CA GLY A 184 -26.93 9.09 -19.57
C GLY A 184 -27.09 10.55 -19.16
N THR A 185 -26.01 11.32 -19.06
CA THR A 185 -26.07 12.76 -18.82
C THR A 185 -26.53 13.52 -20.08
N ILE A 186 -26.74 14.81 -19.96
CA ILE A 186 -27.15 15.68 -21.07
C ILE A 186 -26.11 16.77 -21.26
N ALA A 187 -25.78 17.11 -22.53
CA ALA A 187 -24.99 18.29 -22.87
C ALA A 187 -25.72 19.22 -23.81
N GLY A 188 -25.85 20.50 -23.44
CA GLY A 188 -26.45 21.59 -24.21
C GLY A 188 -25.41 22.62 -24.63
N VAL A 189 -25.85 23.65 -25.34
CA VAL A 189 -24.99 24.76 -25.76
C VAL A 189 -24.40 25.44 -24.53
N GLY A 190 -23.07 25.65 -24.54
CA GLY A 190 -22.30 26.20 -23.42
C GLY A 190 -21.61 25.16 -22.54
N ASP A 191 -22.08 23.89 -22.54
CA ASP A 191 -21.46 22.83 -21.78
C ASP A 191 -20.01 22.54 -22.24
N GLU A 192 -19.20 22.12 -21.31
CA GLU A 192 -17.87 21.55 -21.57
C GLU A 192 -18.00 20.05 -21.68
N VAL A 193 -17.46 19.47 -22.76
CA VAL A 193 -17.48 18.04 -23.05
C VAL A 193 -16.10 17.52 -23.38
N VAL A 194 -15.91 16.20 -23.19
CA VAL A 194 -14.71 15.50 -23.56
C VAL A 194 -15.04 14.36 -24.53
N THR A 195 -14.20 14.20 -25.54
CA THR A 195 -14.30 13.10 -26.50
C THR A 195 -13.52 11.88 -26.03
N ARG A 196 -14.08 10.67 -26.25
CA ARG A 196 -13.52 9.40 -25.69
C ARG A 196 -12.97 8.44 -26.74
N GLU A 197 -13.09 8.79 -28.03
CA GLU A 197 -12.53 8.00 -29.10
C GLU A 197 -11.68 8.84 -30.06
N ASN A 198 -10.62 8.21 -30.57
CA ASN A 198 -9.80 8.79 -31.63
C ASN A 198 -10.49 8.68 -32.99
N ASN A 199 -10.86 9.78 -33.60
CA ASN A 199 -11.48 9.77 -34.94
C ASN A 199 -10.77 10.72 -35.90
N ARG A 200 -9.95 10.15 -36.79
CA ARG A 200 -9.18 10.91 -37.80
C ARG A 200 -10.04 11.50 -38.93
N LEU A 201 -11.26 11.02 -39.08
CA LEU A 201 -12.19 11.55 -40.10
C LEU A 201 -12.85 12.86 -39.65
N LEU A 202 -12.89 13.07 -38.32
CA LEU A 202 -13.40 14.31 -37.72
C LEU A 202 -12.30 15.37 -37.68
N ALA A 203 -12.08 16.05 -38.81
CA ALA A 203 -11.00 17.02 -38.95
C ALA A 203 -11.32 18.35 -38.25
N THR A 204 -10.35 18.96 -37.58
CA THR A 204 -10.45 20.21 -36.79
C THR A 204 -9.54 21.32 -37.34
N GLY A 205 -9.44 21.48 -38.64
CA GLY A 205 -8.54 22.45 -39.28
C GLY A 205 -7.06 22.03 -39.27
N LYS A 206 -6.37 22.00 -38.13
CA LYS A 206 -4.97 21.58 -38.02
C LYS A 206 -4.80 20.21 -37.37
N GLY A 207 -5.85 19.45 -37.14
CA GLY A 207 -5.81 18.16 -36.48
C GLY A 207 -7.10 17.38 -36.67
N TRP A 208 -7.39 16.50 -35.71
CA TRP A 208 -8.56 15.65 -35.70
C TRP A 208 -9.00 15.41 -34.24
N VAL A 209 -10.19 14.87 -34.04
CA VAL A 209 -10.76 14.60 -32.71
C VAL A 209 -10.00 13.45 -32.06
N LYS A 210 -9.47 13.68 -30.84
CA LYS A 210 -8.71 12.70 -30.06
C LYS A 210 -9.44 12.34 -28.77
N ASN A 211 -9.15 11.17 -28.28
CA ASN A 211 -9.53 10.78 -26.93
C ASN A 211 -8.89 11.74 -25.90
N GLY A 212 -9.71 12.26 -24.98
CA GLY A 212 -9.28 13.20 -23.94
C GLY A 212 -9.27 14.68 -24.35
N ASP A 213 -9.56 15.02 -25.61
CA ASP A 213 -9.71 16.41 -26.03
C ASP A 213 -10.95 17.05 -25.37
N ARG A 214 -10.79 18.27 -24.83
CA ARG A 214 -11.87 19.06 -24.21
C ARG A 214 -12.43 20.10 -25.18
N TRP A 215 -13.75 20.24 -25.19
CA TRP A 215 -14.49 21.08 -26.09
C TRP A 215 -15.61 21.82 -25.39
N GLN A 216 -16.00 22.96 -25.93
CA GLN A 216 -17.24 23.64 -25.59
C GLN A 216 -18.30 23.35 -26.66
N VAL A 217 -19.49 23.00 -26.23
CA VAL A 217 -20.66 22.82 -27.14
C VAL A 217 -21.11 24.18 -27.61
N ILE A 218 -21.14 24.41 -28.95
CA ILE A 218 -21.55 25.68 -29.57
C ILE A 218 -22.90 25.60 -30.26
N ALA A 219 -23.33 24.40 -30.67
CA ALA A 219 -24.67 24.15 -31.17
C ALA A 219 -25.06 22.68 -31.05
N THR A 220 -26.34 22.42 -30.89
CA THR A 220 -26.95 21.08 -30.95
C THR A 220 -28.10 21.09 -31.92
N SER A 221 -28.34 20.00 -32.65
CA SER A 221 -29.42 19.86 -33.63
C SER A 221 -30.34 18.70 -33.27
N ASN A 222 -31.59 18.77 -33.71
CA ASN A 222 -32.60 17.74 -33.43
C ASN A 222 -32.28 16.37 -34.05
N ASP A 223 -31.38 16.32 -35.02
CA ASP A 223 -30.89 15.09 -35.64
C ASP A 223 -29.82 14.38 -34.82
N GLY A 224 -29.47 14.94 -33.63
CA GLY A 224 -28.45 14.39 -32.74
C GLY A 224 -27.01 14.86 -33.02
N THR A 225 -26.81 15.74 -34.02
CA THR A 225 -25.47 16.30 -34.27
C THR A 225 -25.09 17.37 -33.24
N MET A 226 -23.80 17.45 -32.89
CA MET A 226 -23.24 18.41 -31.93
C MET A 226 -22.07 19.16 -32.55
N ALA A 227 -22.17 20.48 -32.65
CA ALA A 227 -21.03 21.32 -33.03
C ALA A 227 -20.25 21.72 -31.78
N ILE A 228 -18.94 21.49 -31.81
CA ILE A 228 -18.04 21.72 -30.68
C ILE A 228 -16.84 22.58 -31.10
N ARG A 229 -16.33 23.38 -30.13
CA ARG A 229 -15.14 24.22 -30.30
C ARG A 229 -14.08 23.81 -29.26
N ARG A 230 -12.84 23.66 -29.70
CA ARG A 230 -11.73 23.27 -28.81
C ARG A 230 -11.50 24.31 -27.72
N LEU A 231 -11.46 23.88 -26.44
CA LEU A 231 -11.08 24.73 -25.31
C LEU A 231 -9.59 25.13 -25.40
N GLY A 232 -9.31 26.42 -25.23
CA GLY A 232 -7.94 26.94 -25.25
C GLY A 232 -7.27 26.92 -26.63
N GLY A 233 -8.01 26.64 -27.74
CA GLY A 233 -7.45 26.50 -29.07
C GLY A 233 -8.35 27.01 -30.19
N ARG A 234 -7.85 26.88 -31.43
CA ARG A 234 -8.61 27.13 -32.66
C ARG A 234 -9.03 25.80 -33.27
N GLY A 235 -10.28 25.65 -33.59
CA GLY A 235 -10.85 24.49 -34.29
C GLY A 235 -12.25 24.19 -33.83
N GLU A 236 -13.12 24.02 -34.82
CA GLU A 236 -14.51 23.60 -34.64
C GLU A 236 -14.74 22.34 -35.45
N VAL A 237 -15.60 21.48 -34.97
CA VAL A 237 -16.01 20.26 -35.65
C VAL A 237 -17.44 19.92 -35.27
N THR A 238 -18.19 19.35 -36.20
CA THR A 238 -19.51 18.79 -35.94
C THR A 238 -19.38 17.29 -35.77
N LEU A 239 -19.80 16.81 -34.62
CA LEU A 239 -19.81 15.39 -34.26
C LEU A 239 -21.12 14.76 -34.80
N PRO A 240 -21.06 13.58 -35.43
CA PRO A 240 -22.25 12.85 -35.85
C PRO A 240 -22.98 12.24 -34.63
N PRO A 241 -24.29 11.94 -34.76
CA PRO A 241 -25.14 11.46 -33.65
C PRO A 241 -24.59 10.24 -32.94
N ASP A 242 -24.14 9.25 -33.71
CA ASP A 242 -23.57 8.00 -33.15
C ASP A 242 -22.33 8.30 -32.28
N TYR A 243 -21.45 9.18 -32.73
CA TYR A 243 -20.27 9.58 -31.98
C TYR A 243 -20.64 10.34 -30.69
N VAL A 244 -21.68 11.19 -30.74
CA VAL A 244 -22.16 11.92 -29.54
C VAL A 244 -22.68 10.93 -28.50
N ALA A 245 -23.51 9.99 -28.93
CA ALA A 245 -24.15 9.02 -28.03
C ALA A 245 -23.16 8.00 -27.41
N GLU A 246 -22.07 7.68 -28.11
CA GLU A 246 -21.17 6.62 -27.69
C GLU A 246 -19.84 7.11 -27.11
N HIS A 247 -19.38 8.32 -27.46
CA HIS A 247 -18.03 8.77 -27.20
C HIS A 247 -17.90 10.20 -26.66
N VAL A 248 -18.97 10.78 -26.13
CA VAL A 248 -18.95 12.12 -25.54
C VAL A 248 -19.45 12.04 -24.10
N GLU A 249 -18.76 12.74 -23.20
CA GLU A 249 -19.10 12.89 -21.77
C GLU A 249 -18.96 14.37 -21.35
N LEU A 250 -19.61 14.78 -20.26
CA LEU A 250 -19.35 16.07 -19.62
C LEU A 250 -17.91 16.13 -19.09
N ALA A 251 -17.33 17.32 -19.04
CA ALA A 251 -15.90 17.51 -18.75
C ALA A 251 -15.59 18.26 -17.43
N TYR A 252 -16.58 18.48 -16.55
CA TYR A 252 -16.41 19.18 -15.27
C TYR A 252 -15.76 18.29 -14.21
N ALA A 253 -16.09 17.00 -14.23
CA ALA A 253 -15.51 15.97 -13.38
C ALA A 253 -15.00 14.78 -14.21
N THR A 254 -14.04 14.04 -13.68
CA THR A 254 -13.50 12.85 -14.32
C THR A 254 -12.93 11.86 -13.31
N THR A 255 -12.71 10.61 -13.72
CA THR A 255 -12.00 9.64 -12.88
C THR A 255 -10.51 9.97 -12.81
N ALA A 256 -9.85 9.56 -11.73
CA ALA A 256 -8.40 9.71 -11.58
C ALA A 256 -7.63 9.06 -12.75
N TYR A 257 -8.11 7.89 -13.22
CA TYR A 257 -7.56 7.20 -14.39
C TYR A 257 -7.51 8.11 -15.65
N ARG A 258 -8.61 8.81 -15.91
CA ARG A 258 -8.73 9.72 -17.07
C ARG A 258 -8.04 11.08 -16.84
N ALA A 259 -7.76 11.43 -15.59
CA ALA A 259 -6.98 12.62 -15.23
C ALA A 259 -5.47 12.39 -15.36
N GLN A 260 -5.00 11.14 -15.45
CA GLN A 260 -3.59 10.82 -15.62
C GLN A 260 -3.02 11.49 -16.88
N GLY A 261 -1.76 11.92 -16.82
CA GLY A 261 -1.10 12.67 -17.89
C GLY A 261 -1.48 14.16 -17.98
N ARG A 262 -2.58 14.61 -17.31
CA ARG A 262 -3.02 16.02 -17.34
C ARG A 262 -2.31 16.85 -16.26
N THR A 263 -2.12 18.14 -16.56
CA THR A 263 -1.63 19.15 -15.60
C THR A 263 -2.59 20.34 -15.65
N LEU A 264 -3.08 20.75 -14.49
CA LEU A 264 -4.12 21.76 -14.28
C LEU A 264 -3.61 22.82 -13.30
N ASP A 265 -4.35 23.90 -13.08
CA ASP A 265 -4.00 24.85 -12.02
C ASP A 265 -4.41 24.29 -10.66
N THR A 266 -5.65 23.77 -10.53
CA THR A 266 -6.14 23.20 -9.28
C THR A 266 -6.87 21.88 -9.54
N ALA A 267 -6.82 20.97 -8.56
CA ALA A 267 -7.54 19.71 -8.55
C ALA A 267 -8.27 19.51 -7.22
N HIS A 268 -9.52 19.06 -7.29
CA HIS A 268 -10.39 18.76 -6.16
C HIS A 268 -10.77 17.28 -6.23
N ALA A 269 -10.25 16.47 -5.30
CA ALA A 269 -10.37 15.02 -5.36
C ALA A 269 -11.21 14.46 -4.21
N MET A 270 -12.27 13.69 -4.55
CA MET A 270 -13.05 12.90 -3.60
C MET A 270 -12.33 11.58 -3.32
N ILE A 271 -12.12 11.27 -2.03
CA ILE A 271 -11.37 10.11 -1.55
C ILE A 271 -12.24 9.31 -0.57
N THR A 272 -12.28 7.99 -0.75
CA THR A 272 -12.95 7.04 0.15
C THR A 272 -11.94 6.03 0.70
N SER A 273 -12.32 5.26 1.72
CA SER A 273 -11.45 4.23 2.32
C SER A 273 -11.04 3.11 1.35
N THR A 274 -11.78 2.91 0.26
CA THR A 274 -11.47 1.93 -0.80
C THR A 274 -10.56 2.49 -1.90
N THR A 275 -10.24 3.79 -1.87
CA THR A 275 -9.39 4.42 -2.90
C THR A 275 -7.99 3.80 -2.90
N PRO A 276 -7.53 3.21 -4.02
CA PRO A 276 -6.17 2.68 -4.13
C PRO A 276 -5.10 3.78 -4.05
N ARG A 277 -3.91 3.41 -3.59
CA ARG A 277 -2.76 4.33 -3.47
C ARG A 277 -2.41 5.03 -4.78
N GLU A 278 -2.41 4.30 -5.89
CA GLU A 278 -2.10 4.84 -7.22
C GLU A 278 -3.14 5.89 -7.65
N VAL A 279 -4.40 5.65 -7.31
CA VAL A 279 -5.51 6.60 -7.57
C VAL A 279 -5.36 7.85 -6.70
N LEU A 280 -5.07 7.68 -5.40
CA LEU A 280 -4.78 8.79 -4.48
C LEU A 280 -3.59 9.61 -4.97
N TYR A 281 -2.48 8.96 -5.35
CA TYR A 281 -1.28 9.62 -5.87
C TYR A 281 -1.59 10.43 -7.14
N VAL A 282 -2.31 9.84 -8.11
CA VAL A 282 -2.71 10.56 -9.32
C VAL A 282 -3.61 11.73 -8.98
N ALA A 283 -4.65 11.53 -8.17
CA ALA A 283 -5.63 12.58 -7.82
C ALA A 283 -4.98 13.76 -7.06
N ALA A 284 -4.06 13.46 -6.13
CA ALA A 284 -3.36 14.45 -5.33
C ALA A 284 -2.24 15.20 -6.07
N THR A 285 -1.96 14.86 -7.34
CA THR A 285 -0.82 15.42 -8.08
C THR A 285 -1.18 16.03 -9.42
N ARG A 286 -2.44 16.38 -9.69
CA ARG A 286 -2.85 16.98 -11.00
C ARG A 286 -2.69 18.48 -11.04
N GLY A 287 -2.96 19.18 -9.92
CA GLY A 287 -2.87 20.62 -9.81
C GLY A 287 -1.44 21.12 -9.64
N ARG A 288 -1.12 22.25 -10.28
CA ARG A 288 0.15 22.96 -10.12
C ARG A 288 0.14 23.85 -8.87
N GLU A 289 -0.98 24.52 -8.61
CA GLU A 289 -1.13 25.49 -7.53
C GLU A 289 -1.76 24.86 -6.29
N ALA A 290 -2.72 23.97 -6.48
CA ALA A 290 -3.40 23.31 -5.38
C ALA A 290 -3.97 21.94 -5.75
N ASN A 291 -3.81 20.98 -4.84
CA ASN A 291 -4.48 19.70 -4.82
C ASN A 291 -5.22 19.57 -3.50
N GLN A 292 -6.56 19.59 -3.54
CA GLN A 292 -7.42 19.51 -2.36
C GLN A 292 -8.07 18.15 -2.29
N LEU A 293 -7.95 17.48 -1.14
CA LEU A 293 -8.52 16.17 -0.87
C LEU A 293 -9.80 16.32 -0.02
N TYR A 294 -10.89 15.71 -0.44
CA TYR A 294 -12.17 15.62 0.25
C TYR A 294 -12.36 14.17 0.67
N VAL A 295 -12.21 13.90 1.95
CA VAL A 295 -12.10 12.54 2.49
C VAL A 295 -13.41 12.16 3.18
N ASP A 296 -14.11 11.19 2.60
CA ASP A 296 -15.32 10.62 3.18
C ASP A 296 -14.98 9.73 4.38
N THR A 297 -15.38 10.19 5.57
CA THR A 297 -15.12 9.55 6.85
C THR A 297 -16.23 8.59 7.29
N HIS A 298 -17.34 8.53 6.54
CA HIS A 298 -18.53 7.72 6.81
C HIS A 298 -18.75 6.64 5.75
N TYR A 299 -17.85 6.51 4.78
CA TYR A 299 -18.00 5.55 3.70
C TYR A 299 -17.96 4.11 4.22
N ASP A 300 -19.04 3.39 4.00
CA ASP A 300 -19.16 1.96 4.28
C ASP A 300 -19.09 1.18 2.95
N PRO A 301 -18.03 0.36 2.72
CA PRO A 301 -17.90 -0.42 1.49
C PRO A 301 -18.89 -1.58 1.39
N ASP A 302 -19.50 -2.00 2.50
CA ASP A 302 -20.45 -3.11 2.53
C ASP A 302 -21.65 -2.80 3.45
N PRO A 303 -22.55 -1.88 3.02
CA PRO A 303 -23.72 -1.50 3.81
C PRO A 303 -24.70 -2.65 4.07
N ALA A 304 -24.60 -3.77 3.34
CA ALA A 304 -25.46 -4.95 3.51
C ALA A 304 -25.07 -5.81 4.73
N THR A 305 -23.81 -5.71 5.18
CA THR A 305 -23.30 -6.43 6.38
C THR A 305 -23.22 -5.55 7.61
N ALA A 306 -23.44 -4.24 7.48
CA ALA A 306 -23.45 -3.31 8.61
C ALA A 306 -24.62 -3.65 9.55
N HIS A 307 -24.31 -4.06 10.77
CA HIS A 307 -25.29 -4.13 11.83
C HIS A 307 -25.70 -2.70 12.21
N GLU A 308 -27.00 -2.43 12.32
CA GLU A 308 -27.53 -1.13 12.72
C GLU A 308 -26.78 -0.61 13.97
N GLY A 309 -26.01 0.48 13.82
CA GLY A 309 -25.40 1.23 14.90
C GLY A 309 -23.88 1.16 15.05
N THR A 310 -23.12 0.57 14.12
CA THR A 310 -21.66 0.39 14.25
C THR A 310 -20.79 0.94 13.12
N THR A 311 -21.24 1.93 12.37
CA THR A 311 -20.33 2.63 11.45
C THR A 311 -19.38 3.48 12.30
N GLU A 312 -18.19 2.96 12.60
CA GLU A 312 -17.14 3.74 13.25
C GLU A 312 -16.71 4.87 12.30
N VAL A 313 -16.98 6.10 12.72
CA VAL A 313 -16.51 7.29 12.01
C VAL A 313 -14.99 7.30 12.06
N GLN A 314 -14.36 7.09 10.92
CA GLN A 314 -12.91 7.15 10.80
C GLN A 314 -12.45 8.61 10.66
N SER A 315 -11.28 8.97 11.17
CA SER A 315 -10.68 10.27 10.84
C SER A 315 -10.17 10.26 9.40
N ALA A 316 -10.12 11.43 8.75
CA ALA A 316 -9.54 11.57 7.40
C ALA A 316 -8.13 10.97 7.31
N ARG A 317 -7.32 11.15 8.37
CA ARG A 317 -5.98 10.57 8.46
C ARG A 317 -6.02 9.04 8.38
N GLN A 318 -6.96 8.41 9.07
CA GLN A 318 -7.09 6.94 9.09
C GLN A 318 -7.51 6.39 7.73
N VAL A 319 -8.46 7.07 7.07
CA VAL A 319 -8.86 6.78 5.69
C VAL A 319 -7.67 6.88 4.74
N LEU A 320 -6.89 7.96 4.81
CA LEU A 320 -5.72 8.16 3.95
C LEU A 320 -4.61 7.14 4.20
N ILE A 321 -4.36 6.74 5.46
CA ILE A 321 -3.43 5.65 5.78
C ILE A 321 -3.90 4.33 5.15
N THR A 322 -5.21 4.03 5.22
CA THR A 322 -5.79 2.85 4.56
C THR A 322 -5.57 2.92 3.05
N CYS A 323 -5.81 4.09 2.43
CA CYS A 323 -5.54 4.29 1.00
C CYS A 323 -4.06 4.05 0.64
N LEU A 324 -3.11 4.55 1.44
CA LEU A 324 -1.68 4.35 1.20
C LEU A 324 -1.26 2.87 1.31
N ALA A 325 -1.92 2.10 2.16
CA ALA A 325 -1.71 0.66 2.28
C ALA A 325 -2.37 -0.15 1.16
N ASN A 326 -3.45 0.39 0.54
CA ASN A 326 -4.23 -0.28 -0.49
C ASN A 326 -3.56 -0.13 -1.87
N GLN A 327 -2.96 -1.21 -2.39
CA GLN A 327 -2.41 -1.27 -3.74
C GLN A 327 -3.49 -1.75 -4.71
N GLY A 328 -3.87 -0.91 -5.66
CA GLY A 328 -4.93 -1.21 -6.65
C GLY A 328 -4.42 -1.90 -7.92
N SER A 329 -3.11 -2.05 -8.10
CA SER A 329 -2.58 -2.75 -9.25
C SER A 329 -2.68 -4.27 -9.05
N GLU A 330 -3.32 -4.97 -9.99
CA GLU A 330 -3.24 -6.44 -10.01
C GLU A 330 -1.79 -6.88 -10.17
N MET A 331 -1.35 -7.75 -9.27
CA MET A 331 -0.01 -8.32 -9.34
C MET A 331 0.05 -9.29 -10.53
N GLY A 332 1.11 -9.19 -11.34
CA GLY A 332 1.39 -10.17 -12.37
C GLY A 332 1.68 -11.55 -11.74
N ALA A 333 1.45 -12.64 -12.50
CA ALA A 333 1.68 -14.00 -12.01
C ALA A 333 3.08 -14.21 -11.41
N HIS A 334 4.12 -13.64 -12.02
CA HIS A 334 5.49 -13.71 -11.48
C HIS A 334 5.66 -12.93 -10.18
N GLU A 335 4.94 -11.83 -10.01
CA GLU A 335 4.94 -11.07 -8.75
C GLU A 335 4.21 -11.82 -7.65
N MET A 336 3.07 -12.41 -7.99
CA MET A 336 2.31 -13.24 -7.05
C MET A 336 3.13 -14.43 -6.58
N ILE A 337 3.79 -15.16 -7.51
CA ILE A 337 4.69 -16.27 -7.17
C ILE A 337 5.83 -15.79 -6.27
N ARG A 338 6.44 -14.65 -6.57
CA ARG A 338 7.53 -14.09 -5.74
C ARG A 338 7.03 -13.70 -4.35
N LYS A 339 5.89 -13.02 -4.28
CA LYS A 339 5.27 -12.64 -3.01
C LYS A 339 4.91 -13.87 -2.18
N GLU A 340 4.32 -14.89 -2.79
CA GLU A 340 4.01 -16.16 -2.14
C GLU A 340 5.28 -16.85 -1.62
N HIS A 341 6.39 -16.83 -2.39
CA HIS A 341 7.67 -17.33 -1.93
C HIS A 341 8.22 -16.52 -0.77
N GLU A 342 8.21 -15.18 -0.86
CA GLU A 342 8.67 -14.29 0.21
C GLU A 342 7.83 -14.47 1.49
N GLU A 343 6.51 -14.63 1.37
CA GLU A 343 5.62 -14.93 2.49
C GLU A 343 5.85 -16.33 3.05
N ALA A 344 6.12 -17.32 2.18
CA ALA A 344 6.44 -18.68 2.59
C ALA A 344 7.75 -18.76 3.38
N GLU A 345 8.73 -17.95 3.04
CA GLU A 345 10.02 -17.84 3.72
C GLU A 345 10.00 -16.82 4.87
N GLY A 346 8.91 -16.11 5.06
CA GLY A 346 8.76 -15.07 6.08
C GLY A 346 8.78 -15.62 7.51
N ILE A 347 9.39 -14.89 8.44
CA ILE A 347 9.48 -15.27 9.86
C ILE A 347 8.11 -15.54 10.48
N ILE A 348 7.06 -14.84 10.04
CA ILE A 348 5.68 -15.05 10.55
C ILE A 348 5.23 -16.49 10.29
N ARG A 349 5.36 -16.97 9.06
CA ARG A 349 4.96 -18.31 8.65
C ARG A 349 5.87 -19.38 9.24
N LEU A 350 7.18 -19.24 9.08
CA LEU A 350 8.16 -20.19 9.60
C LEU A 350 8.03 -20.36 11.12
N HIS A 351 7.78 -19.28 11.85
CA HIS A 351 7.53 -19.35 13.30
C HIS A 351 6.21 -20.10 13.60
N GLY A 352 5.14 -19.83 12.88
CA GLY A 352 3.86 -20.53 13.05
C GLY A 352 3.99 -22.04 12.82
N GLU A 353 4.72 -22.43 11.77
CA GLU A 353 5.04 -23.82 11.48
C GLU A 353 5.88 -24.44 12.60
N TYR A 354 6.95 -23.74 13.03
CA TYR A 354 7.81 -24.20 14.12
C TYR A 354 7.01 -24.41 15.41
N GLU A 355 6.21 -23.42 15.83
CA GLU A 355 5.40 -23.52 17.05
C GLU A 355 4.38 -24.67 16.98
N THR A 356 3.81 -24.93 15.81
CA THR A 356 2.90 -26.05 15.61
C THR A 356 3.60 -27.39 15.79
N ILE A 357 4.76 -27.57 15.17
CA ILE A 357 5.57 -28.79 15.29
C ILE A 357 6.06 -28.96 16.73
N ALA A 358 6.59 -27.90 17.33
CA ALA A 358 7.10 -27.91 18.70
C ALA A 358 6.00 -28.27 19.73
N ARG A 359 4.76 -27.77 19.53
CA ARG A 359 3.62 -28.12 20.37
C ARG A 359 3.32 -29.60 20.31
N ILE A 360 3.32 -30.19 19.10
CA ILE A 360 3.08 -31.63 18.93
C ILE A 360 4.23 -32.44 19.54
N ALA A 361 5.48 -32.04 19.29
CA ALA A 361 6.66 -32.75 19.73
C ALA A 361 6.85 -32.78 21.26
N GLU A 362 6.37 -31.75 21.96
CA GLU A 362 6.50 -31.61 23.41
C GLU A 362 5.17 -31.82 24.14
N GLU A 363 4.09 -32.22 23.46
CA GLU A 363 2.74 -32.31 24.04
C GLU A 363 2.67 -33.21 25.26
N GLU A 364 3.25 -34.40 25.17
CA GLU A 364 3.24 -35.39 26.28
C GLU A 364 3.92 -34.81 27.52
N ARG A 365 5.10 -34.23 27.37
CA ARG A 365 5.87 -33.61 28.43
C ARG A 365 5.11 -32.48 29.13
N TRP A 366 4.56 -31.55 28.38
CA TRP A 366 3.85 -30.42 28.96
C TRP A 366 2.54 -30.84 29.61
N ASN A 367 1.85 -31.83 29.06
CA ASN A 367 0.66 -32.43 29.69
C ASN A 367 1.00 -33.08 31.02
N GLU A 368 2.14 -33.79 31.14
CA GLU A 368 2.64 -34.34 32.42
C GLU A 368 2.93 -33.24 33.44
N LEU A 369 3.58 -32.14 33.02
CA LEU A 369 3.87 -31.00 33.90
C LEU A 369 2.56 -30.39 34.44
N LEU A 370 1.59 -30.13 33.54
CA LEU A 370 0.27 -29.56 33.89
C LEU A 370 -0.47 -30.49 34.86
N ALA A 371 -0.48 -31.79 34.62
CA ALA A 371 -1.14 -32.76 35.49
C ALA A 371 -0.52 -32.83 36.92
N ARG A 372 0.80 -32.65 37.03
CA ARG A 372 1.51 -32.66 38.33
C ARG A 372 1.46 -31.35 39.09
N SER A 373 0.94 -30.27 38.45
CA SER A 373 1.02 -28.91 39.00
C SER A 373 -0.03 -28.57 40.06
N GLY A 374 -1.03 -29.45 40.27
CA GLY A 374 -2.14 -29.24 41.20
C GLY A 374 -3.38 -28.61 40.56
N LEU A 375 -3.43 -28.56 39.22
CA LEU A 375 -4.63 -28.22 38.46
C LEU A 375 -5.67 -29.35 38.56
N THR A 376 -6.96 -28.97 38.54
CA THR A 376 -8.08 -29.94 38.48
C THR A 376 -8.27 -30.41 37.04
N GLU A 377 -8.93 -31.59 36.88
CA GLU A 377 -9.29 -32.09 35.54
C GLU A 377 -10.06 -31.04 34.71
N LYS A 378 -10.96 -30.33 35.32
CA LYS A 378 -11.70 -29.24 34.69
C LYS A 378 -10.77 -28.11 34.21
N HIS A 379 -9.80 -27.72 35.01
CA HIS A 379 -8.81 -26.72 34.61
C HIS A 379 -7.95 -27.20 33.46
N LEU A 380 -7.56 -28.49 33.41
CA LEU A 380 -6.77 -29.07 32.34
C LEU A 380 -7.53 -29.09 31.01
N GLU A 381 -8.82 -29.41 31.06
CA GLU A 381 -9.71 -29.39 29.89
C GLU A 381 -9.84 -27.97 29.33
N GLN A 382 -10.14 -26.99 30.19
CA GLN A 382 -10.23 -25.57 29.82
C GLN A 382 -8.93 -25.02 29.23
N ILE A 383 -7.76 -25.43 29.78
CA ILE A 383 -6.44 -25.03 29.25
C ILE A 383 -6.22 -25.59 27.85
N ARG A 384 -6.56 -26.88 27.60
CA ARG A 384 -6.36 -27.50 26.27
C ARG A 384 -7.26 -26.92 25.19
N GLU A 385 -8.48 -26.49 25.55
CA GLU A 385 -9.43 -25.87 24.64
C GLU A 385 -9.16 -24.37 24.40
N SER A 386 -8.34 -23.75 25.23
CA SER A 386 -8.04 -22.32 25.12
C SER A 386 -7.15 -21.99 23.94
N SER A 387 -7.44 -20.87 23.28
CA SER A 387 -6.57 -20.26 22.26
C SER A 387 -5.19 -19.85 22.81
N ALA A 388 -5.08 -19.66 24.14
CA ALA A 388 -3.84 -19.34 24.82
C ALA A 388 -3.01 -20.59 25.21
N TYR A 389 -3.43 -21.81 24.85
CA TYR A 389 -2.66 -23.03 25.11
C TYR A 389 -1.27 -22.99 24.46
N GLY A 390 -1.21 -22.67 23.16
CA GLY A 390 0.06 -22.50 22.45
C GLY A 390 0.99 -21.44 23.09
N PRO A 391 0.51 -20.22 23.35
CA PRO A 391 1.23 -19.20 24.12
C PRO A 391 1.74 -19.66 25.48
N LEU A 392 0.98 -20.48 26.22
CA LEU A 392 1.43 -21.05 27.49
C LEU A 392 2.61 -21.99 27.29
N LEU A 393 2.57 -22.91 26.32
CA LEU A 393 3.65 -23.82 26.02
C LEU A 393 4.91 -23.07 25.56
N SER A 394 4.76 -22.04 24.74
CA SER A 394 5.87 -21.17 24.33
C SER A 394 6.50 -20.41 25.53
N ALA A 395 5.68 -19.96 26.49
CA ALA A 395 6.17 -19.34 27.72
C ALA A 395 6.95 -20.32 28.59
N LEU A 396 6.50 -21.57 28.73
CA LEU A 396 7.19 -22.63 29.45
C LEU A 396 8.55 -22.97 28.82
N ARG A 397 8.61 -23.14 27.49
CA ARG A 397 9.88 -23.27 26.76
C ARG A 397 10.79 -22.06 26.98
N GLY A 398 10.21 -20.86 26.94
CA GLY A 398 10.95 -19.63 27.20
C GLY A 398 11.57 -19.57 28.60
N ALA A 399 10.91 -20.11 29.62
CA ALA A 399 11.41 -20.22 30.96
C ALA A 399 12.61 -21.20 31.04
N LYS A 400 12.46 -22.37 30.42
CA LYS A 400 13.53 -23.37 30.33
C LYS A 400 14.74 -22.84 29.58
N ALA A 401 14.55 -22.18 28.45
CA ALA A 401 15.63 -21.55 27.68
C ALA A 401 16.44 -20.52 28.51
N ARG A 402 15.81 -19.94 29.53
CA ARG A 402 16.46 -19.01 30.49
C ARG A 402 17.03 -19.67 31.74
N GLY A 403 17.07 -20.99 31.75
CA GLY A 403 17.64 -21.76 32.87
C GLY A 403 16.78 -21.76 34.12
N ILE A 404 15.49 -21.56 34.00
CA ILE A 404 14.53 -21.75 35.08
C ILE A 404 14.17 -23.23 35.13
N ASP A 405 14.24 -23.82 36.30
CA ASP A 405 13.68 -25.14 36.55
C ASP A 405 12.16 -25.04 36.68
N ILE A 406 11.50 -25.06 35.50
CA ILE A 406 10.07 -24.86 35.44
C ILE A 406 9.31 -26.05 36.04
N ASP A 407 9.90 -27.24 36.09
CA ASP A 407 9.29 -28.43 36.65
C ASP A 407 9.03 -28.28 38.17
N ASP A 408 9.94 -27.62 38.88
CA ASP A 408 9.79 -27.30 40.30
C ASP A 408 8.98 -26.02 40.55
N ASP A 409 9.26 -24.96 39.78
CA ASP A 409 8.65 -23.62 39.98
C ASP A 409 7.18 -23.54 39.56
N PHE A 410 6.75 -24.33 38.57
CA PHE A 410 5.41 -24.18 37.94
C PHE A 410 4.28 -24.40 38.93
N ARG A 411 4.42 -25.37 39.83
CA ARG A 411 3.41 -25.63 40.88
C ARG A 411 3.17 -24.40 41.77
N ALA A 412 4.23 -23.69 42.11
CA ALA A 412 4.13 -22.45 42.89
C ALA A 412 3.41 -21.34 42.09
N LEU A 413 3.64 -21.28 40.78
CA LEU A 413 2.94 -20.31 39.90
C LEU A 413 1.44 -20.63 39.75
N VAL A 414 1.05 -21.91 39.70
CA VAL A 414 -0.34 -22.33 39.66
C VAL A 414 -1.05 -21.94 40.94
N THR A 415 -0.44 -22.21 42.11
CA THR A 415 -1.05 -22.00 43.43
C THR A 415 -0.94 -20.57 43.94
N ALA A 416 -0.21 -19.68 43.28
CA ALA A 416 0.02 -18.30 43.71
C ALA A 416 -1.26 -17.48 43.89
N ARG A 417 -2.34 -17.81 43.17
CA ARG A 417 -3.67 -17.20 43.25
C ARG A 417 -4.70 -18.16 42.67
N GLN A 418 -5.93 -18.16 43.22
CA GLN A 418 -7.05 -18.95 42.68
C GLN A 418 -7.26 -18.70 41.20
N LEU A 419 -7.67 -19.73 40.46
CA LEU A 419 -7.86 -19.73 39.00
C LEU A 419 -9.35 -19.85 38.62
N ASP A 420 -10.23 -20.13 39.60
CA ASP A 420 -11.65 -20.38 39.34
C ASP A 420 -12.39 -19.16 38.79
N ASP A 421 -11.89 -17.95 39.06
CA ASP A 421 -12.44 -16.67 38.57
C ASP A 421 -11.81 -16.20 37.25
N ALA A 422 -10.94 -16.98 36.64
CA ALA A 422 -10.25 -16.58 35.42
C ALA A 422 -11.10 -16.89 34.18
N GLU A 423 -11.28 -15.92 33.29
CA GLU A 423 -11.94 -16.13 32.00
C GLU A 423 -11.14 -17.11 31.12
N ASP A 424 -9.80 -17.02 31.16
CA ASP A 424 -8.89 -17.91 30.46
C ASP A 424 -7.71 -18.28 31.35
N ILE A 425 -7.73 -19.53 31.84
CA ILE A 425 -6.70 -20.06 32.74
C ILE A 425 -5.35 -20.17 32.03
N ALA A 426 -5.32 -20.57 30.76
CA ALA A 426 -4.07 -20.70 30.01
C ALA A 426 -3.40 -19.33 29.81
N ALA A 427 -4.16 -18.28 29.50
CA ALA A 427 -3.64 -16.92 29.39
C ALA A 427 -3.07 -16.39 30.70
N VAL A 428 -3.75 -16.63 31.81
CA VAL A 428 -3.28 -16.27 33.16
C VAL A 428 -1.98 -16.97 33.50
N LEU A 429 -1.89 -18.28 33.27
CA LEU A 429 -0.67 -19.06 33.53
C LEU A 429 0.46 -18.63 32.61
N ALA A 430 0.23 -18.41 31.33
CA ALA A 430 1.22 -17.89 30.38
C ALA A 430 1.82 -16.56 30.90
N ASN A 431 0.97 -15.64 31.38
CA ASN A 431 1.43 -14.37 31.93
C ASN A 431 2.26 -14.54 33.23
N ARG A 432 1.81 -15.44 34.12
CA ARG A 432 2.58 -15.74 35.35
C ARG A 432 3.96 -16.31 35.04
N VAL A 433 4.03 -17.29 34.13
CA VAL A 433 5.29 -17.89 33.67
C VAL A 433 6.19 -16.85 33.03
N ALA A 434 5.67 -16.04 32.10
CA ALA A 434 6.46 -15.00 31.44
C ALA A 434 6.97 -13.93 32.43
N SER A 435 6.13 -13.53 33.39
CA SER A 435 6.51 -12.57 34.45
C SER A 435 7.56 -13.15 35.42
N TRP A 436 7.40 -14.40 35.80
CA TRP A 436 8.38 -15.13 36.63
C TRP A 436 9.71 -15.26 35.91
N THR A 437 9.68 -15.71 34.66
CA THR A 437 10.84 -15.83 33.79
C THR A 437 11.60 -14.51 33.64
N TYR A 438 10.90 -13.40 33.56
CA TYR A 438 11.52 -12.08 33.47
C TYR A 438 12.28 -11.70 34.77
N LYS A 439 11.72 -12.04 35.93
CA LYS A 439 12.28 -11.67 37.22
C LYS A 439 13.45 -12.59 37.65
N HIS A 440 13.34 -13.88 37.36
CA HIS A 440 14.23 -14.91 37.93
C HIS A 440 15.14 -15.57 36.88
N GLY A 441 14.80 -15.51 35.61
CA GLY A 441 15.60 -16.11 34.55
C GLY A 441 17.01 -15.49 34.42
N SER A 442 17.96 -16.29 34.01
CA SER A 442 19.35 -15.85 33.80
C SER A 442 19.39 -14.65 32.85
N ARG A 443 20.17 -13.63 33.18
CA ARG A 443 20.47 -12.50 32.29
C ARG A 443 21.41 -12.89 31.13
N ARG A 444 22.15 -14.00 31.27
CA ARG A 444 23.00 -14.57 30.22
C ARG A 444 22.29 -15.77 29.62
N ILE A 445 21.48 -15.56 28.58
CA ILE A 445 20.97 -16.65 27.78
C ILE A 445 22.08 -17.06 26.83
N GLY A 446 22.45 -18.35 26.84
CA GLY A 446 23.31 -18.86 25.78
C GLY A 446 22.61 -18.68 24.42
N ALA A 447 23.33 -18.17 23.42
CA ALA A 447 22.81 -18.01 22.08
C ALA A 447 22.28 -19.33 21.48
N THR A 448 22.75 -20.45 22.01
CA THR A 448 22.34 -21.81 21.60
C THR A 448 20.91 -22.19 21.95
N ASN A 449 20.23 -21.47 22.84
CA ASN A 449 18.88 -21.82 23.32
C ASN A 449 17.77 -21.05 22.60
N LEU A 450 18.12 -20.15 21.68
CA LEU A 450 17.18 -19.32 20.94
C LEU A 450 17.47 -19.37 19.43
N ILE A 451 16.43 -19.51 18.62
CA ILE A 451 16.48 -19.40 17.18
C ILE A 451 16.44 -17.91 16.83
N ALA A 452 17.36 -17.46 15.99
CA ALA A 452 17.53 -16.04 15.61
C ALA A 452 17.53 -15.07 16.82
N GLY A 453 17.90 -15.54 18.01
CA GLY A 453 17.88 -14.76 19.25
C GLY A 453 16.48 -14.42 19.80
N LEU A 454 15.41 -14.93 19.21
CA LEU A 454 14.01 -14.59 19.55
C LEU A 454 13.19 -15.77 20.06
N ILE A 455 13.25 -16.91 19.38
CA ILE A 455 12.31 -18.02 19.54
C ILE A 455 12.96 -19.10 20.41
N PRO A 456 12.32 -19.54 21.52
CA PRO A 456 12.87 -20.63 22.34
C PRO A 456 12.90 -21.94 21.57
N ARG A 457 14.03 -22.65 21.59
CA ARG A 457 14.15 -23.97 20.97
C ARG A 457 13.34 -25.02 21.73
N ALA A 458 12.69 -25.90 20.99
CA ALA A 458 12.11 -27.12 21.53
C ALA A 458 13.25 -28.06 21.99
N THR A 459 13.04 -28.73 23.09
CA THR A 459 14.06 -29.61 23.71
C THR A 459 13.44 -30.95 24.08
N GLU A 460 14.29 -32.01 24.15
CA GLU A 460 13.84 -33.34 24.56
C GLU A 460 12.80 -33.96 23.63
N VAL A 461 12.88 -33.65 22.33
CA VAL A 461 12.03 -34.26 21.31
C VAL A 461 12.51 -35.68 21.04
N THR A 462 11.62 -36.65 21.25
CA THR A 462 11.93 -38.07 21.12
C THR A 462 11.62 -38.64 19.75
N ASP A 463 10.67 -38.04 19.03
CA ASP A 463 10.29 -38.41 17.67
C ASP A 463 11.33 -37.92 16.66
N PRO A 464 11.96 -38.82 15.86
CA PRO A 464 12.99 -38.42 14.92
C PRO A 464 12.47 -37.54 13.77
N ASP A 465 11.24 -37.78 13.29
CA ASP A 465 10.67 -37.02 12.17
C ASP A 465 10.30 -35.61 12.61
N LEU A 466 9.71 -35.45 13.79
CA LEU A 466 9.43 -34.14 14.37
C LEU A 466 10.73 -33.38 14.72
N SER A 467 11.76 -34.10 15.22
CA SER A 467 13.07 -33.50 15.48
C SER A 467 13.73 -32.97 14.21
N GLN A 468 13.68 -33.72 13.12
CA GLN A 468 14.21 -33.30 11.82
C GLN A 468 13.44 -32.09 11.28
N ALA A 469 12.10 -32.13 11.34
CA ALA A 469 11.26 -31.02 10.91
C ALA A 469 11.52 -29.71 11.69
N LEU A 470 11.75 -29.80 13.01
CA LEU A 470 12.13 -28.65 13.83
C LEU A 470 13.48 -28.07 13.41
N ILE A 471 14.50 -28.93 13.20
CA ILE A 471 15.83 -28.49 12.75
C ILE A 471 15.75 -27.74 11.42
N GLU A 472 14.98 -28.25 10.46
CA GLU A 472 14.78 -27.59 9.17
C GLU A 472 14.13 -26.19 9.32
N ARG A 473 13.14 -26.06 10.18
CA ARG A 473 12.50 -24.76 10.45
C ARG A 473 13.40 -23.80 11.21
N GLU A 474 14.20 -24.30 12.15
CA GLU A 474 15.21 -23.52 12.86
C GLU A 474 16.24 -22.92 11.90
N GLN A 475 16.76 -23.75 10.99
CA GLN A 475 17.70 -23.31 9.97
C GLN A 475 17.09 -22.26 9.04
N ALA A 476 15.87 -22.50 8.53
CA ALA A 476 15.17 -21.54 7.67
C ALA A 476 14.93 -20.20 8.38
N ILE A 477 14.56 -20.18 9.65
CA ILE A 477 14.37 -18.95 10.44
C ILE A 477 15.69 -18.19 10.62
N GLU A 478 16.80 -18.91 10.90
CA GLU A 478 18.11 -18.30 11.08
C GLU A 478 18.65 -17.72 9.77
N GLU A 479 18.50 -18.46 8.65
CA GLU A 479 18.88 -18.00 7.32
C GLU A 479 18.07 -16.75 6.89
N ARG A 480 16.76 -16.78 7.12
CA ARG A 480 15.90 -15.62 6.85
C ARG A 480 16.30 -14.40 7.67
N ALA A 481 16.57 -14.57 8.95
CA ALA A 481 16.99 -13.47 9.83
C ALA A 481 18.29 -12.82 9.36
N ILE A 482 19.25 -13.62 8.89
CA ILE A 482 20.52 -13.13 8.33
C ILE A 482 20.27 -12.40 7.01
N ALA A 483 19.51 -12.98 6.09
CA ALA A 483 19.18 -12.37 4.80
C ALA A 483 18.47 -11.00 4.96
N LEU A 484 17.56 -10.90 5.94
CA LEU A 484 16.89 -9.63 6.27
C LEU A 484 17.88 -8.57 6.81
N ALA A 485 18.83 -8.98 7.61
CA ALA A 485 19.86 -8.09 8.14
C ALA A 485 20.79 -7.59 7.04
N GLU A 486 21.26 -8.48 6.17
CA GLU A 486 22.13 -8.16 5.04
C GLU A 486 21.45 -7.20 4.07
N ARG A 487 20.20 -7.48 3.68
CA ARG A 487 19.38 -6.57 2.86
C ARG A 487 19.27 -5.19 3.50
N ALA A 488 18.92 -5.10 4.79
CA ALA A 488 18.78 -3.82 5.48
C ALA A 488 20.10 -3.02 5.58
N ILE A 489 21.23 -3.71 5.63
CA ILE A 489 22.57 -3.09 5.60
C ILE A 489 22.88 -2.56 4.21
N GLU A 490 22.64 -3.34 3.15
CA GLU A 490 22.85 -2.95 1.75
C GLU A 490 21.97 -1.75 1.37
N GLU A 491 20.71 -1.76 1.74
CA GLU A 491 19.75 -0.68 1.51
C GLU A 491 19.99 0.55 2.40
N ARG A 492 20.95 0.48 3.33
CA ARG A 492 21.25 1.53 4.30
C ARG A 492 20.01 1.98 5.08
N ALA A 493 19.20 1.01 5.50
CA ALA A 493 17.97 1.28 6.23
C ALA A 493 18.21 2.19 7.45
N LYS A 494 17.36 3.21 7.65
CA LYS A 494 17.54 4.22 8.72
C LYS A 494 17.66 3.58 10.11
N TRP A 495 16.89 2.53 10.38
CA TRP A 495 16.96 1.81 11.66
C TRP A 495 18.31 1.11 11.89
N VAL A 496 18.99 0.62 10.83
CA VAL A 496 20.34 0.03 10.92
C VAL A 496 21.38 1.11 11.21
N GLN A 497 21.27 2.28 10.59
CA GLN A 497 22.18 3.40 10.81
C GLN A 497 22.20 3.84 12.29
N LEU A 498 21.06 3.73 12.99
CA LEU A 498 20.97 4.01 14.44
C LEU A 498 21.76 3.02 15.29
N LEU A 499 22.09 1.82 14.77
CA LEU A 499 22.89 0.82 15.46
C LEU A 499 24.41 1.04 15.30
N GLY A 500 24.82 1.95 14.40
CA GLY A 500 26.21 2.23 14.05
C GLY A 500 26.68 1.47 12.83
N GLN A 501 27.92 1.76 12.41
CA GLN A 501 28.53 1.06 11.30
C GLN A 501 29.00 -0.33 11.70
N MET A 502 29.06 -1.24 10.74
CA MET A 502 29.58 -2.59 10.93
C MET A 502 31.02 -2.50 11.41
N PRO A 503 31.40 -3.20 12.50
CA PRO A 503 32.77 -3.21 13.01
C PRO A 503 33.77 -3.78 12.00
N SER A 504 34.99 -3.29 12.03
CA SER A 504 36.08 -3.79 11.21
C SER A 504 36.73 -5.08 11.74
N ASP A 505 36.63 -5.32 13.04
CA ASP A 505 37.12 -6.57 13.68
C ASP A 505 36.18 -7.74 13.37
N PRO A 506 36.66 -8.87 12.81
CA PRO A 506 35.81 -10.00 12.39
C PRO A 506 34.95 -10.60 13.51
N THR A 507 35.46 -10.65 14.75
CA THR A 507 34.73 -11.19 15.91
C THR A 507 33.57 -10.26 16.29
N HIS A 508 33.82 -8.95 16.34
CA HIS A 508 32.80 -7.94 16.60
C HIS A 508 31.81 -7.83 15.44
N GLN A 509 32.27 -8.01 14.21
CA GLN A 509 31.43 -8.02 13.01
C GLN A 509 30.40 -9.14 13.07
N ALA A 510 30.82 -10.39 13.34
CA ALA A 510 29.90 -11.52 13.44
C ALA A 510 28.88 -11.33 14.58
N ALA A 511 29.35 -10.84 15.75
CA ALA A 511 28.47 -10.56 16.87
C ALA A 511 27.50 -9.40 16.58
N TRP A 512 27.94 -8.36 15.88
CA TRP A 512 27.10 -7.24 15.46
C TRP A 512 26.02 -7.70 14.47
N LEU A 513 26.39 -8.46 13.44
CA LEU A 513 25.47 -9.00 12.43
C LEU A 513 24.41 -9.90 13.10
N ALA A 514 24.78 -10.78 14.01
CA ALA A 514 23.84 -11.63 14.74
C ALA A 514 22.81 -10.80 15.54
N ASN A 515 23.22 -9.67 16.13
CA ASN A 515 22.28 -8.77 16.81
C ASN A 515 21.37 -8.03 15.83
N VAL A 516 21.89 -7.60 14.68
CA VAL A 516 21.08 -6.98 13.62
C VAL A 516 20.08 -8.00 13.06
N ALA A 517 20.47 -9.25 12.86
CA ALA A 517 19.58 -10.34 12.42
C ALA A 517 18.45 -10.58 13.42
N THR A 518 18.74 -10.59 14.73
CA THR A 518 17.70 -10.68 15.77
C THR A 518 16.69 -9.52 15.67
N ILE A 519 17.16 -8.30 15.44
CA ILE A 519 16.30 -7.14 15.29
C ILE A 519 15.47 -7.24 13.99
N ALA A 520 16.09 -7.62 12.88
CA ALA A 520 15.44 -7.79 11.59
C ALA A 520 14.32 -8.84 11.66
N ALA A 521 14.59 -10.00 12.27
CA ALA A 521 13.59 -11.04 12.51
C ALA A 521 12.42 -10.56 13.39
N TYR A 522 12.69 -9.77 14.43
CA TYR A 522 11.65 -9.15 15.25
C TYR A 522 10.79 -8.19 14.44
N ARG A 523 11.43 -7.35 13.62
CA ARG A 523 10.74 -6.36 12.78
C ARG A 523 9.81 -7.03 11.76
N GLU A 524 10.29 -8.06 11.04
CA GLU A 524 9.47 -8.81 10.09
C GLU A 524 8.30 -9.51 10.80
N ARG A 525 8.56 -10.21 11.91
CA ARG A 525 7.52 -10.92 12.65
C ARG A 525 6.37 -10.02 13.12
N TRP A 526 6.67 -8.79 13.54
CA TRP A 526 5.70 -7.86 14.12
C TRP A 526 5.39 -6.68 13.21
N ASN A 527 5.69 -6.80 11.92
CA ASN A 527 5.44 -5.81 10.86
C ASN A 527 5.87 -4.38 11.26
N ILE A 528 7.10 -4.24 11.77
CA ILE A 528 7.65 -2.93 12.13
C ILE A 528 8.26 -2.28 10.88
N THR A 529 7.52 -1.41 10.22
CA THR A 529 7.91 -0.77 8.94
C THR A 529 8.63 0.56 9.10
N GLY A 530 8.43 1.27 10.22
CA GLY A 530 8.98 2.61 10.44
C GLY A 530 10.51 2.66 10.66
N ASN A 531 11.03 3.87 10.88
CA ASN A 531 12.46 4.14 11.08
C ASN A 531 12.98 3.76 12.48
N ALA A 532 12.09 3.49 13.45
CA ALA A 532 12.46 3.04 14.79
C ALA A 532 13.10 1.64 14.74
N VAL A 533 14.09 1.39 15.59
CA VAL A 533 14.80 0.10 15.62
C VAL A 533 13.86 -1.06 15.99
N ILE A 534 13.04 -0.92 17.03
CA ILE A 534 12.15 -1.99 17.55
C ILE A 534 10.74 -1.51 17.92
N GLY A 535 10.38 -0.27 17.64
CA GLY A 535 9.10 0.31 18.07
C GLY A 535 8.99 0.53 19.59
N LYS A 536 7.90 1.19 20.02
CA LYS A 536 7.65 1.50 21.44
C LYS A 536 7.05 0.31 22.18
N LYS A 537 7.31 0.23 23.48
CA LYS A 537 6.74 -0.79 24.37
C LYS A 537 5.20 -0.69 24.47
N GLU A 538 4.67 0.50 24.36
CA GLU A 538 3.23 0.80 24.43
C GLU A 538 2.43 0.22 23.26
N CYS A 539 3.10 -0.13 22.17
CA CYS A 539 2.52 -0.75 20.97
C CYS A 539 2.69 -2.28 20.97
N VAL A 540 2.87 -2.90 22.13
CA VAL A 540 3.04 -4.35 22.27
C VAL A 540 1.72 -4.96 22.76
N ASP A 541 1.09 -5.76 21.92
CA ASP A 541 -0.29 -6.25 22.11
C ASP A 541 -0.36 -7.63 22.77
N SER A 542 0.76 -8.37 22.85
CA SER A 542 0.78 -9.71 23.42
C SER A 542 1.96 -9.95 24.35
N ILE A 543 1.80 -10.94 25.25
CA ILE A 543 2.87 -11.39 26.18
C ILE A 543 4.06 -11.93 25.40
N GLU A 544 3.81 -12.64 24.32
CA GLU A 544 4.84 -13.19 23.45
C GLU A 544 5.64 -12.06 22.79
N GLN A 545 4.94 -11.09 22.19
CA GLN A 545 5.56 -9.91 21.60
C GLN A 545 6.40 -9.15 22.63
N LEU A 546 5.90 -8.99 23.86
CA LEU A 546 6.65 -8.35 24.95
C LEU A 546 7.95 -9.09 25.27
N GLY A 547 7.91 -10.42 25.28
CA GLY A 547 9.07 -11.26 25.47
C GLY A 547 10.11 -11.05 24.37
N GLN A 548 9.69 -11.08 23.13
CA GLN A 548 10.54 -10.88 21.95
C GLN A 548 11.02 -9.43 21.84
N TRP A 549 10.18 -8.43 22.12
CA TRP A 549 10.57 -7.02 22.20
C TRP A 549 11.73 -6.79 23.18
N ARG A 550 11.66 -7.43 24.35
CA ARG A 550 12.74 -7.34 25.35
C ARG A 550 14.05 -7.93 24.84
N ARG A 551 14.01 -9.04 24.09
CA ARG A 551 15.18 -9.67 23.46
C ARG A 551 15.74 -8.78 22.35
N ALA A 552 14.91 -8.30 21.46
CA ALA A 552 15.30 -7.36 20.41
C ALA A 552 15.92 -6.07 20.99
N ARG A 553 15.39 -5.57 22.13
CA ARG A 553 16.00 -4.45 22.86
C ARG A 553 17.40 -4.75 23.40
N VAL A 554 17.63 -5.96 23.88
CA VAL A 554 18.97 -6.37 24.32
C VAL A 554 19.92 -6.44 23.14
N ALA A 555 19.47 -7.03 22.02
CA ALA A 555 20.23 -7.09 20.77
C ALA A 555 20.56 -5.68 20.24
N ALA A 556 19.60 -4.76 20.22
CA ALA A 556 19.82 -3.38 19.80
C ALA A 556 20.90 -2.67 20.64
N ARG A 557 20.85 -2.84 21.97
CA ARG A 557 21.87 -2.28 22.85
C ARG A 557 23.26 -2.94 22.67
N ALA A 558 23.28 -4.21 22.34
CA ALA A 558 24.52 -4.93 22.04
C ALA A 558 25.12 -4.47 20.71
N ALA A 559 24.29 -4.34 19.66
CA ALA A 559 24.71 -3.82 18.37
C ALA A 559 25.29 -2.39 18.47
N VAL A 560 24.60 -1.48 19.18
CA VAL A 560 25.11 -0.11 19.41
C VAL A 560 26.47 -0.09 20.14
N ARG A 561 26.72 -1.05 21.05
CA ARG A 561 28.01 -1.12 21.76
C ARG A 561 29.14 -1.65 20.90
N LEU A 562 28.81 -2.57 19.97
CA LEU A 562 29.77 -3.19 19.05
C LEU A 562 30.05 -2.32 17.84
N GLY A 563 29.05 -1.53 17.38
CA GLY A 563 29.15 -0.73 16.18
C GLY A 563 30.23 0.36 16.27
N ASP A 564 30.97 0.55 15.15
CA ASP A 564 31.93 1.63 15.00
C ASP A 564 31.22 2.99 14.78
N GLY A 565 31.78 4.09 15.31
CA GLY A 565 31.29 5.46 15.13
C GLY A 565 31.23 6.27 16.42
N ASP A 566 30.96 7.57 16.31
CA ASP A 566 30.96 8.52 17.42
C ASP A 566 29.83 8.21 18.44
N ARG A 567 30.23 7.77 19.63
CA ARG A 567 29.32 7.41 20.73
C ARG A 567 28.55 8.60 21.32
N ARG A 568 28.92 9.85 20.99
CA ARG A 568 28.33 11.06 21.59
C ARG A 568 27.00 11.47 20.94
N THR A 569 26.69 11.00 19.72
CA THR A 569 25.49 11.38 18.97
C THR A 569 24.34 10.37 19.10
N ARG A 570 24.52 9.26 19.83
CA ARG A 570 23.53 8.19 19.92
C ARG A 570 22.74 8.27 21.21
N HIS A 571 21.61 8.95 21.20
CA HIS A 571 20.68 8.93 22.33
C HIS A 571 19.89 7.61 22.33
N VAL A 572 19.87 6.94 23.51
CA VAL A 572 19.07 5.71 23.73
C VAL A 572 17.56 5.96 23.47
N GLY A 573 17.13 7.24 23.52
CA GLY A 573 15.78 7.66 23.18
C GLY A 573 15.40 7.45 21.69
N ASP A 574 16.38 7.57 20.78
CA ASP A 574 16.15 7.44 19.33
C ASP A 574 15.87 6.00 18.89
N LEU A 575 16.24 5.00 19.70
CA LEU A 575 15.95 3.58 19.45
C LEU A 575 14.44 3.27 19.49
N TYR A 576 13.62 4.18 20.06
CA TYR A 576 12.20 3.97 20.35
C TYR A 576 11.26 5.04 19.76
N ALA A 577 11.78 6.04 19.03
CA ALA A 577 10.99 7.17 18.55
C ALA A 577 10.13 6.81 17.33
N HIS A 578 8.88 7.22 17.43
CA HIS A 578 7.75 7.31 16.50
C HIS A 578 6.85 6.07 16.36
N CYS A 579 5.94 5.95 17.30
CA CYS A 579 4.53 5.66 17.08
C CYS A 579 3.76 6.87 17.64
N LYS A 580 3.39 7.82 16.81
CA LYS A 580 2.31 8.75 17.12
C LYS A 580 1.07 8.18 16.47
N ASP A 581 0.05 7.99 17.32
CA ASP A 581 -1.34 7.78 16.96
C ASP A 581 -1.74 6.43 16.30
N ALA A 582 -1.64 5.34 17.10
CA ALA A 582 -2.62 4.28 17.10
C ALA A 582 -3.17 4.17 18.54
N LYS A 583 -3.87 5.19 18.95
CA LYS A 583 -4.77 5.14 20.12
C LYS A 583 -6.10 5.66 19.65
N VAL A 584 -7.01 4.75 19.35
CA VAL A 584 -8.38 4.70 19.80
C VAL A 584 -8.95 3.36 19.30
N ALA A 585 -9.20 2.47 20.17
CA ALA A 585 -10.23 1.47 20.31
C ALA A 585 -9.64 0.25 21.05
N GLY A 586 -10.03 0.10 22.29
CA GLY A 586 -9.75 -1.14 23.04
C GLY A 586 -9.06 -0.97 24.40
N SER A 587 -9.43 0.03 25.21
CA SER A 587 -9.04 0.08 26.63
C SER A 587 -10.13 0.67 27.52
N GLU A 588 -11.31 0.06 27.51
CA GLU A 588 -12.19 0.05 28.66
C GLU A 588 -12.68 -1.38 28.83
N GLY A 589 -12.02 -2.11 29.69
CA GLY A 589 -12.49 -3.44 30.05
C GLY A 589 -11.46 -4.42 30.60
N VAL A 590 -10.36 -3.98 31.25
CA VAL A 590 -9.62 -4.86 32.17
C VAL A 590 -8.93 -4.01 33.24
N ALA A 591 -9.73 -3.50 34.15
CA ALA A 591 -9.25 -3.06 35.45
C ALA A 591 -10.38 -3.21 36.49
N ARG A 592 -10.57 -4.43 36.93
CA ARG A 592 -11.05 -4.71 38.30
C ARG A 592 -10.75 -6.16 38.69
#